data_4eff756f5ef5c76f488afca1b26199d7
#
_entry.id   4eff756f5ef5c76f488afca1b26199d7
#
_cell.length_a   1.000
_cell.length_b   1.000
_cell.length_c   1.000
_cell.angle_alpha   90.00
_cell.angle_beta   90.00
_cell.angle_gamma   90.00
#
_symmetry.space_group_name_H-M   'P 1'
#
loop_
_entity.id
_entity.type
_entity.pdbx_description
1 polymer ?
#
loop_
_entity_poly.entity_id
_entity_poly.type
_entity_poly.pdbx_seq_one_letter_code
_entity_poly.pdbx_strand_id
1 'polypeptide(L)'
;MQHKDNQYFVNDGVENVRTRGSRMVAEGTHMLPAASLMKAAGVIDSLDDLGKPFVTIINSYTTHIPGHAHLDRLGEVLRGELKKLGFNVWYANIGAAICDGIAMGHFGMKYSLASRELITDQIESIVAAHPCDAWIGIGNCDKIVPGMYNAMVRLNIPSVYVSGGPMLAGPNGGDLISVFEGVGKHAAQKMTDDELRQLAETSCPGCGSCAGMFTANSMNCLGEVTGLALPGNGTITAEVWADSQKTATELNPRRIQLFKDAAAALKRCLDNNIRPLDIINEAAIDNAFILDMAMGGSTNTVLHTLALAAEAGIDYDLDRINKISAETPCICKVSPSRPEVHIEDVHRVGGIGAILKEISSATGGGLNLERQTVTGKLADALRDAPAPDGDVIRTREKAFSPDGGLAVLFGNIAPNGAVVKAAGVAEDMKVFEGPAVIYESQEKALSGILDG
;
A
#
# COMPACT_ATOMS: atom_id res chain seq x y z
N MET A 1 -9.96 -12.42 20.35
CA MET A 1 -11.13 -13.18 19.86
C MET A 1 -10.63 -14.07 18.72
N GLN A 2 -10.80 -15.37 18.82
CA GLN A 2 -10.36 -16.26 17.76
C GLN A 2 -11.32 -16.12 16.57
N HIS A 3 -10.85 -15.46 15.47
CA HIS A 3 -11.62 -15.25 14.23
C HIS A 3 -11.86 -16.53 13.40
N LYS A 4 -11.68 -17.73 14.00
CA LYS A 4 -11.91 -19.00 13.30
C LYS A 4 -13.38 -19.29 12.96
N ASP A 5 -14.30 -18.62 13.65
CA ASP A 5 -15.75 -18.78 13.47
C ASP A 5 -16.41 -17.44 13.17
N ASN A 6 -16.10 -16.83 12.02
CA ASN A 6 -16.85 -15.68 11.56
C ASN A 6 -18.29 -16.12 11.27
N GLN A 7 -19.23 -15.80 12.17
CA GLN A 7 -20.63 -16.24 12.14
C GLN A 7 -21.39 -15.80 10.86
N TYR A 8 -20.84 -14.84 10.13
CA TYR A 8 -21.39 -14.37 8.85
C TYR A 8 -21.17 -15.36 7.69
N PHE A 9 -20.25 -16.30 7.86
CA PHE A 9 -19.92 -17.33 6.88
C PHE A 9 -19.95 -18.72 7.53
N VAL A 10 -21.14 -19.19 7.91
CA VAL A 10 -21.36 -20.47 8.59
C VAL A 10 -20.79 -21.61 7.76
N ASN A 11 -19.92 -22.42 8.36
CA ASN A 11 -19.41 -23.66 7.78
C ASN A 11 -20.42 -24.77 7.96
N ASP A 12 -21.36 -24.94 7.02
CA ASP A 12 -22.42 -25.97 7.02
C ASP A 12 -22.01 -27.26 6.30
N GLY A 13 -20.71 -27.47 6.06
CA GLY A 13 -20.18 -28.72 5.51
C GLY A 13 -20.35 -28.91 4.00
N VAL A 14 -20.74 -27.87 3.25
CA VAL A 14 -20.88 -27.95 1.78
C VAL A 14 -19.54 -27.70 1.09
N GLU A 15 -19.09 -28.62 0.26
CA GLU A 15 -17.77 -28.63 -0.40
C GLU A 15 -17.51 -27.47 -1.38
N ASN A 16 -18.48 -26.64 -1.73
CA ASN A 16 -18.35 -25.60 -2.73
C ASN A 16 -18.52 -24.20 -2.15
N VAL A 17 -17.42 -23.60 -1.70
CA VAL A 17 -17.35 -22.24 -1.08
C VAL A 17 -17.68 -21.12 -2.09
N ARG A 18 -17.66 -21.39 -3.40
CA ARG A 18 -17.81 -20.41 -4.50
C ARG A 18 -19.07 -19.55 -4.47
N THR A 19 -20.13 -20.01 -3.83
CA THR A 19 -21.45 -19.38 -3.96
C THR A 19 -22.11 -19.08 -2.62
N ARG A 20 -21.35 -19.04 -1.53
CA ARG A 20 -21.92 -19.00 -0.19
C ARG A 20 -22.39 -17.62 0.22
N GLY A 21 -21.57 -16.59 0.02
CA GLY A 21 -21.94 -15.23 0.35
C GLY A 21 -23.11 -14.76 -0.52
N SER A 22 -23.01 -14.93 -1.83
CA SER A 22 -24.04 -14.53 -2.78
C SER A 22 -25.35 -15.30 -2.65
N ARG A 23 -25.34 -16.56 -2.20
CA ARG A 23 -26.57 -17.33 -1.91
C ARG A 23 -27.50 -16.64 -0.94
N MET A 24 -26.96 -15.94 0.06
CA MET A 24 -27.77 -15.22 1.06
C MET A 24 -28.66 -14.14 0.45
N VAL A 25 -28.30 -13.63 -0.72
CA VAL A 25 -29.03 -12.54 -1.42
C VAL A 25 -29.62 -12.97 -2.78
N ALA A 26 -29.29 -14.18 -3.26
CA ALA A 26 -29.65 -14.63 -4.61
C ALA A 26 -30.52 -15.90 -4.64
N GLU A 27 -30.59 -16.70 -3.57
CA GLU A 27 -31.32 -17.97 -3.56
C GLU A 27 -32.72 -17.85 -2.93
N GLY A 28 -33.67 -18.53 -3.58
CA GLY A 28 -35.04 -18.66 -3.10
C GLY A 28 -35.97 -17.51 -3.50
N THR A 29 -37.26 -17.82 -3.58
CA THR A 29 -38.30 -16.83 -3.99
C THR A 29 -38.45 -15.69 -3.00
N HIS A 30 -38.08 -15.88 -1.72
CA HIS A 30 -38.09 -14.84 -0.69
C HIS A 30 -37.04 -13.75 -0.94
N MET A 31 -36.02 -14.00 -1.76
CA MET A 31 -34.99 -13.05 -2.16
C MET A 31 -35.30 -12.27 -3.45
N LEU A 32 -36.45 -12.54 -4.12
CA LEU A 32 -36.85 -11.78 -5.31
C LEU A 32 -36.99 -10.26 -5.07
N PRO A 33 -37.42 -9.75 -3.90
CA PRO A 33 -37.34 -8.32 -3.62
C PRO A 33 -35.92 -7.76 -3.69
N ALA A 34 -34.93 -8.44 -3.11
CA ALA A 34 -33.52 -8.05 -3.21
C ALA A 34 -33.03 -8.12 -4.66
N ALA A 35 -33.39 -9.15 -5.41
CA ALA A 35 -33.05 -9.30 -6.84
C ALA A 35 -33.60 -8.13 -7.68
N SER A 36 -34.82 -7.65 -7.39
CA SER A 36 -35.39 -6.47 -8.05
C SER A 36 -34.58 -5.21 -7.80
N LEU A 37 -34.08 -5.03 -6.57
CA LEU A 37 -33.20 -3.89 -6.20
C LEU A 37 -31.82 -4.02 -6.87
N MET A 38 -31.24 -5.22 -6.90
CA MET A 38 -29.98 -5.47 -7.59
C MET A 38 -30.08 -5.18 -9.09
N LYS A 39 -31.20 -5.52 -9.72
CA LYS A 39 -31.46 -5.17 -11.11
C LYS A 39 -31.59 -3.64 -11.29
N ALA A 40 -32.33 -2.97 -10.43
CA ALA A 40 -32.49 -1.52 -10.46
C ALA A 40 -31.14 -0.79 -10.28
N ALA A 41 -30.24 -1.35 -9.48
CA ALA A 41 -28.89 -0.83 -9.25
C ALA A 41 -27.87 -1.21 -10.37
N GLY A 42 -28.27 -2.03 -11.36
CA GLY A 42 -27.38 -2.48 -12.46
C GLY A 42 -26.31 -3.48 -12.05
N VAL A 43 -26.52 -4.16 -10.92
CA VAL A 43 -25.64 -5.26 -10.45
C VAL A 43 -25.88 -6.51 -11.29
N ILE A 44 -27.15 -6.81 -11.59
CA ILE A 44 -27.61 -7.86 -12.51
C ILE A 44 -28.39 -7.24 -13.66
N ASP A 45 -28.32 -7.83 -14.84
CA ASP A 45 -29.08 -7.41 -16.01
C ASP A 45 -30.46 -8.12 -16.06
N SER A 46 -30.52 -9.35 -15.59
CA SER A 46 -31.73 -10.16 -15.47
C SER A 46 -31.71 -11.08 -14.25
N LEU A 47 -32.85 -11.71 -13.92
CA LEU A 47 -32.91 -12.70 -12.83
C LEU A 47 -32.12 -13.99 -13.15
N ASP A 48 -31.83 -14.25 -14.41
CA ASP A 48 -31.00 -15.39 -14.82
C ASP A 48 -29.52 -15.23 -14.37
N ASP A 49 -29.12 -13.98 -14.08
CA ASP A 49 -27.78 -13.68 -13.59
C ASP A 49 -27.57 -14.08 -12.11
N LEU A 50 -28.64 -14.36 -11.36
CA LEU A 50 -28.54 -14.72 -9.93
C LEU A 50 -27.67 -15.96 -9.66
N GLY A 51 -27.51 -16.84 -10.67
CA GLY A 51 -26.61 -18.00 -10.60
C GLY A 51 -25.11 -17.68 -10.77
N LYS A 52 -24.76 -16.45 -11.17
CA LYS A 52 -23.36 -16.02 -11.31
C LYS A 52 -22.76 -15.63 -9.96
N PRO A 53 -21.43 -15.79 -9.77
CA PRO A 53 -20.77 -15.29 -8.58
C PRO A 53 -20.88 -13.76 -8.47
N PHE A 54 -21.00 -13.25 -7.24
CA PHE A 54 -21.02 -11.84 -6.93
C PHE A 54 -19.66 -11.40 -6.38
N VAL A 55 -19.14 -10.31 -6.92
CA VAL A 55 -17.91 -9.67 -6.43
C VAL A 55 -18.16 -8.23 -6.10
N THR A 56 -17.45 -7.71 -5.08
CA THR A 56 -17.54 -6.31 -4.67
C THR A 56 -16.25 -5.58 -5.02
N ILE A 57 -16.35 -4.46 -5.72
CA ILE A 57 -15.29 -3.45 -5.82
C ILE A 57 -15.47 -2.48 -4.66
N ILE A 58 -14.45 -2.34 -3.84
CA ILE A 58 -14.34 -1.28 -2.83
C ILE A 58 -13.32 -0.26 -3.34
N ASN A 59 -13.78 0.84 -3.87
CA ASN A 59 -12.94 1.96 -4.31
C ASN A 59 -12.81 3.02 -3.22
N SER A 60 -11.77 3.84 -3.30
CA SER A 60 -11.53 4.98 -2.42
C SER A 60 -11.32 6.29 -3.20
N TYR A 61 -11.93 6.39 -4.36
CA TYR A 61 -11.89 7.59 -5.21
C TYR A 61 -12.31 8.84 -4.43
N THR A 62 -11.50 9.88 -4.55
CA THR A 62 -11.80 11.22 -4.05
C THR A 62 -10.84 12.24 -4.66
N THR A 63 -11.28 13.48 -4.86
CA THR A 63 -10.42 14.59 -5.29
C THR A 63 -9.71 15.29 -4.13
N HIS A 64 -9.98 14.90 -2.88
CA HIS A 64 -9.23 15.40 -1.70
C HIS A 64 -7.80 14.85 -1.64
N ILE A 65 -7.49 13.82 -2.41
CA ILE A 65 -6.20 13.11 -2.37
C ILE A 65 -5.67 12.97 -3.79
N PRO A 66 -4.51 13.53 -4.13
CA PRO A 66 -3.91 13.36 -5.47
C PRO A 66 -3.76 11.89 -5.87
N GLY A 67 -3.38 11.03 -4.91
CA GLY A 67 -3.26 9.58 -5.11
C GLY A 67 -4.55 8.85 -5.46
N HIS A 68 -5.70 9.49 -5.29
CA HIS A 68 -7.01 8.87 -5.48
C HIS A 68 -7.87 9.53 -6.59
N ALA A 69 -7.44 10.67 -7.12
CA ALA A 69 -8.22 11.46 -8.06
C ALA A 69 -8.51 10.76 -9.41
N HIS A 70 -7.76 9.70 -9.74
CA HIS A 70 -7.90 8.91 -10.97
C HIS A 70 -8.53 7.52 -10.75
N LEU A 71 -8.85 7.17 -9.49
CA LEU A 71 -9.31 5.82 -9.16
C LEU A 71 -10.72 5.52 -9.66
N ASP A 72 -11.52 6.52 -9.98
CA ASP A 72 -12.81 6.36 -10.66
C ASP A 72 -12.62 5.68 -12.02
N ARG A 73 -11.70 6.20 -12.85
CA ARG A 73 -11.40 5.67 -14.18
C ARG A 73 -10.85 4.24 -14.12
N LEU A 74 -9.92 3.98 -13.20
CA LEU A 74 -9.35 2.65 -13.01
C LEU A 74 -10.39 1.65 -12.44
N GLY A 75 -11.28 2.12 -11.57
CA GLY A 75 -12.37 1.31 -11.04
C GLY A 75 -13.36 0.86 -12.13
N GLU A 76 -13.65 1.74 -13.11
CA GLU A 76 -14.48 1.38 -14.26
C GLU A 76 -13.80 0.35 -15.19
N VAL A 77 -12.49 0.47 -15.40
CA VAL A 77 -11.71 -0.58 -16.11
C VAL A 77 -11.86 -1.92 -15.42
N LEU A 78 -11.66 -1.95 -14.09
CA LEU A 78 -11.78 -3.17 -13.30
C LEU A 78 -13.20 -3.76 -13.36
N ARG A 79 -14.24 -2.91 -13.23
CA ARG A 79 -15.63 -3.32 -13.32
C ARG A 79 -15.92 -3.98 -14.67
N GLY A 80 -15.42 -3.39 -15.75
CA GLY A 80 -15.55 -3.95 -17.09
C GLY A 80 -14.89 -5.32 -17.24
N GLU A 81 -13.70 -5.51 -16.70
CA GLU A 81 -13.01 -6.80 -16.76
C GLU A 81 -13.69 -7.89 -15.91
N LEU A 82 -14.16 -7.55 -14.71
CA LEU A 82 -14.90 -8.49 -13.87
C LEU A 82 -16.21 -8.94 -14.53
N LYS A 83 -16.95 -8.04 -15.18
CA LYS A 83 -18.15 -8.40 -15.96
C LYS A 83 -17.81 -9.33 -17.12
N LYS A 84 -16.71 -9.12 -17.85
CA LYS A 84 -16.24 -10.02 -18.91
C LYS A 84 -15.90 -11.43 -18.39
N LEU A 85 -15.42 -11.52 -17.14
CA LEU A 85 -15.13 -12.80 -16.46
C LEU A 85 -16.39 -13.51 -15.94
N GLY A 86 -17.58 -12.92 -16.14
CA GLY A 86 -18.87 -13.51 -15.80
C GLY A 86 -19.34 -13.25 -14.39
N PHE A 87 -18.84 -12.21 -13.73
CA PHE A 87 -19.25 -11.82 -12.39
C PHE A 87 -20.42 -10.82 -12.39
N ASN A 88 -21.30 -10.92 -11.40
CA ASN A 88 -22.13 -9.81 -10.95
C ASN A 88 -21.29 -8.89 -10.08
N VAL A 89 -21.32 -7.58 -10.36
CA VAL A 89 -20.36 -6.65 -9.73
C VAL A 89 -21.11 -5.60 -8.90
N TRP A 90 -20.92 -5.67 -7.60
CA TRP A 90 -21.18 -4.56 -6.68
C TRP A 90 -20.06 -3.53 -6.78
N TYR A 91 -20.38 -2.26 -6.68
CA TYR A 91 -19.39 -1.20 -6.68
C TYR A 91 -19.70 -0.20 -5.57
N ALA A 92 -18.81 -0.10 -4.59
CA ALA A 92 -18.92 0.86 -3.50
C ALA A 92 -17.68 1.75 -3.44
N ASN A 93 -17.85 2.98 -2.95
CA ASN A 93 -16.76 3.91 -2.68
C ASN A 93 -16.75 4.23 -1.19
N ILE A 94 -15.59 4.11 -0.53
CA ILE A 94 -15.43 4.45 0.88
C ILE A 94 -15.09 5.94 1.04
N GLY A 95 -15.56 6.56 2.14
CA GLY A 95 -15.51 8.01 2.34
C GLY A 95 -14.46 8.52 3.32
N ALA A 96 -13.81 7.65 4.10
CA ALA A 96 -12.90 8.07 5.18
C ALA A 96 -11.44 8.32 4.72
N ALA A 97 -11.21 8.53 3.43
CA ALA A 97 -9.88 8.74 2.87
C ALA A 97 -9.35 10.15 3.16
N ILE A 98 -8.15 10.26 3.74
CA ILE A 98 -7.48 11.51 4.11
C ILE A 98 -6.13 11.59 3.42
N CYS A 99 -5.75 12.76 2.93
CA CYS A 99 -4.41 13.06 2.44
C CYS A 99 -3.55 13.60 3.57
N ASP A 100 -2.56 12.85 4.02
CA ASP A 100 -1.64 13.27 5.08
C ASP A 100 -0.85 14.51 4.67
N GLY A 101 -0.43 14.62 3.40
CA GLY A 101 0.31 15.79 2.90
C GLY A 101 -0.51 17.08 2.95
N ILE A 102 -1.82 17.03 2.66
CA ILE A 102 -2.70 18.20 2.75
C ILE A 102 -3.09 18.48 4.20
N ALA A 103 -3.26 17.46 5.03
CA ALA A 103 -3.64 17.60 6.43
C ALA A 103 -2.46 18.01 7.35
N MET A 104 -1.23 17.84 6.88
CA MET A 104 -0.01 18.14 7.64
C MET A 104 0.11 19.62 7.96
N GLY A 105 0.62 19.94 9.15
CA GLY A 105 0.84 21.32 9.61
C GLY A 105 -0.39 22.01 10.23
N HIS A 106 -1.54 21.34 10.31
CA HIS A 106 -2.72 21.84 11.01
C HIS A 106 -3.49 20.73 11.75
N PHE A 107 -4.52 21.09 12.51
CA PHE A 107 -5.27 20.17 13.37
C PHE A 107 -5.87 18.95 12.60
N GLY A 108 -6.09 19.07 11.30
CA GLY A 108 -6.63 18.01 10.45
C GLY A 108 -5.79 16.73 10.47
N MET A 109 -4.48 16.82 10.73
CA MET A 109 -3.61 15.65 10.83
C MET A 109 -4.01 14.68 11.95
N LYS A 110 -4.72 15.12 12.98
CA LYS A 110 -5.23 14.29 14.08
C LYS A 110 -6.27 13.25 13.61
N TYR A 111 -6.89 13.46 12.46
CA TYR A 111 -7.84 12.51 11.87
C TYR A 111 -7.17 11.42 11.02
N SER A 112 -5.90 11.60 10.65
CA SER A 112 -5.22 10.72 9.70
C SER A 112 -5.17 9.27 10.21
N LEU A 113 -4.55 8.99 11.35
CA LEU A 113 -4.40 7.60 11.82
C LEU A 113 -5.75 6.94 12.13
N ALA A 114 -6.69 7.68 12.70
CA ALA A 114 -8.03 7.15 13.02
C ALA A 114 -8.80 6.71 11.75
N SER A 115 -8.51 7.29 10.59
CA SER A 115 -9.17 6.92 9.34
C SER A 115 -8.85 5.48 8.90
N ARG A 116 -7.71 4.90 9.30
CA ARG A 116 -7.39 3.49 9.02
C ARG A 116 -8.46 2.55 9.57
N GLU A 117 -8.85 2.73 10.84
CA GLU A 117 -9.88 1.90 11.48
C GLU A 117 -11.26 2.16 10.85
N LEU A 118 -11.60 3.44 10.62
CA LEU A 118 -12.87 3.79 9.95
C LEU A 118 -12.99 3.16 8.56
N ILE A 119 -11.90 3.08 7.80
CA ILE A 119 -11.87 2.43 6.49
C ILE A 119 -12.13 0.93 6.64
N THR A 120 -11.45 0.27 7.58
CA THR A 120 -11.64 -1.14 7.88
C THR A 120 -13.10 -1.43 8.23
N ASP A 121 -13.68 -0.63 9.13
CA ASP A 121 -15.07 -0.78 9.61
C ASP A 121 -16.10 -0.51 8.50
N GLN A 122 -15.87 0.50 7.63
CA GLN A 122 -16.73 0.76 6.47
C GLN A 122 -16.74 -0.43 5.51
N ILE A 123 -15.57 -0.99 5.20
CA ILE A 123 -15.46 -2.13 4.28
C ILE A 123 -16.17 -3.34 4.87
N GLU A 124 -15.92 -3.66 6.14
CA GLU A 124 -16.60 -4.75 6.84
C GLU A 124 -18.12 -4.56 6.78
N SER A 125 -18.62 -3.36 7.12
CA SER A 125 -20.05 -3.06 7.13
C SER A 125 -20.68 -3.22 5.75
N ILE A 126 -20.03 -2.74 4.68
CA ILE A 126 -20.53 -2.83 3.31
C ILE A 126 -20.57 -4.28 2.85
N VAL A 127 -19.48 -5.02 3.03
CA VAL A 127 -19.34 -6.40 2.53
C VAL A 127 -20.21 -7.38 3.35
N ALA A 128 -20.33 -7.17 4.65
CA ALA A 128 -21.19 -8.00 5.51
C ALA A 128 -22.69 -7.76 5.22
N ALA A 129 -23.09 -6.51 4.97
CA ALA A 129 -24.48 -6.19 4.64
C ALA A 129 -24.89 -6.61 3.20
N HIS A 130 -23.93 -6.67 2.29
CA HIS A 130 -24.12 -7.08 0.89
C HIS A 130 -23.18 -8.26 0.58
N PRO A 131 -23.53 -9.47 1.06
CA PRO A 131 -22.64 -10.62 0.97
C PRO A 131 -22.24 -10.94 -0.47
N CYS A 132 -20.94 -11.09 -0.68
CA CYS A 132 -20.34 -11.44 -1.96
C CYS A 132 -19.41 -12.64 -1.81
N ASP A 133 -19.00 -13.23 -2.93
CA ASP A 133 -18.13 -14.42 -2.97
C ASP A 133 -16.65 -14.04 -2.94
N ALA A 134 -16.33 -12.81 -3.36
CA ALA A 134 -15.00 -12.23 -3.35
C ALA A 134 -15.08 -10.70 -3.43
N TRP A 135 -13.98 -10.00 -3.09
CA TRP A 135 -13.92 -8.56 -3.25
C TRP A 135 -12.52 -8.07 -3.64
N ILE A 136 -12.47 -6.87 -4.20
CA ILE A 136 -11.22 -6.22 -4.58
C ILE A 136 -11.17 -4.80 -4.04
N GLY A 137 -10.07 -4.47 -3.36
CA GLY A 137 -9.83 -3.16 -2.81
C GLY A 137 -8.99 -2.29 -3.74
N ILE A 138 -9.42 -1.05 -3.96
CA ILE A 138 -8.69 -0.03 -4.72
C ILE A 138 -8.34 1.12 -3.79
N GLY A 139 -7.06 1.32 -3.54
CA GLY A 139 -6.56 2.41 -2.70
C GLY A 139 -5.19 2.88 -3.15
N ASN A 140 -4.62 3.85 -2.43
CA ASN A 140 -3.27 4.31 -2.82
C ASN A 140 -2.53 5.08 -1.73
N CYS A 141 -3.19 5.65 -0.73
CA CYS A 141 -2.57 6.57 0.24
C CYS A 141 -2.47 6.00 1.65
N ASP A 142 -1.76 6.75 2.50
CA ASP A 142 -1.16 6.39 3.78
C ASP A 142 -1.98 5.45 4.68
N LYS A 143 -3.22 5.80 4.97
CA LYS A 143 -4.07 5.02 5.90
C LYS A 143 -5.06 4.12 5.18
N ILE A 144 -5.31 4.41 3.89
CA ILE A 144 -6.24 3.64 3.06
C ILE A 144 -5.69 2.26 2.77
N VAL A 145 -4.40 2.18 2.40
CA VAL A 145 -3.74 0.90 2.09
C VAL A 145 -3.78 -0.05 3.29
N PRO A 146 -3.28 0.31 4.47
CA PRO A 146 -3.34 -0.58 5.64
C PRO A 146 -4.77 -0.83 6.13
N GLY A 147 -5.69 0.13 6.00
CA GLY A 147 -7.10 -0.09 6.32
C GLY A 147 -7.75 -1.15 5.44
N MET A 148 -7.40 -1.18 4.15
CA MET A 148 -7.87 -2.24 3.23
C MET A 148 -7.24 -3.59 3.57
N TYR A 149 -5.95 -3.65 3.91
CA TYR A 149 -5.31 -4.91 4.30
C TYR A 149 -5.93 -5.49 5.58
N ASN A 150 -6.20 -4.65 6.58
CA ASN A 150 -6.89 -5.07 7.79
C ASN A 150 -8.29 -5.61 7.48
N ALA A 151 -9.06 -4.94 6.62
CA ALA A 151 -10.37 -5.42 6.18
C ALA A 151 -10.29 -6.76 5.42
N MET A 152 -9.26 -6.97 4.58
CA MET A 152 -9.05 -8.24 3.89
C MET A 152 -8.89 -9.39 4.89
N VAL A 153 -8.04 -9.20 5.88
CA VAL A 153 -7.79 -10.21 6.92
C VAL A 153 -9.02 -10.43 7.80
N ARG A 154 -9.70 -9.36 8.21
CA ARG A 154 -10.89 -9.40 9.07
C ARG A 154 -12.05 -10.14 8.41
N LEU A 155 -12.33 -9.85 7.16
CA LEU A 155 -13.39 -10.50 6.39
C LEU A 155 -13.02 -11.93 5.97
N ASN A 156 -11.76 -12.17 5.69
CA ASN A 156 -11.18 -13.46 5.30
C ASN A 156 -11.98 -14.21 4.21
N ILE A 157 -12.44 -13.49 3.21
CA ILE A 157 -12.97 -14.03 1.96
C ILE A 157 -12.02 -13.78 0.80
N PRO A 158 -12.04 -14.53 -0.31
CA PRO A 158 -11.15 -14.32 -1.44
C PRO A 158 -11.09 -12.85 -1.83
N SER A 159 -9.90 -12.27 -1.82
CA SER A 159 -9.74 -10.85 -2.09
C SER A 159 -8.37 -10.51 -2.67
N VAL A 160 -8.32 -9.39 -3.39
CA VAL A 160 -7.11 -8.85 -4.01
C VAL A 160 -7.07 -7.34 -3.74
N TYR A 161 -5.88 -6.80 -3.52
CA TYR A 161 -5.66 -5.37 -3.45
C TYR A 161 -4.94 -4.88 -4.71
N VAL A 162 -5.35 -3.71 -5.21
CA VAL A 162 -4.68 -3.03 -6.31
C VAL A 162 -4.55 -1.53 -6.01
N SER A 163 -3.34 -0.99 -6.15
CA SER A 163 -3.09 0.44 -5.91
C SER A 163 -3.28 1.27 -7.17
N GLY A 164 -3.56 2.57 -6.98
CA GLY A 164 -3.57 3.55 -8.06
C GLY A 164 -2.18 3.87 -8.63
N GLY A 165 -1.11 3.56 -7.91
CA GLY A 165 0.28 3.80 -8.29
C GLY A 165 0.85 5.13 -7.81
N PRO A 166 2.20 5.25 -7.76
CA PRO A 166 2.89 6.49 -7.42
C PRO A 166 2.77 7.53 -8.54
N MET A 167 2.81 8.81 -8.18
CA MET A 167 2.97 9.89 -9.15
C MET A 167 4.39 9.92 -9.70
N LEU A 168 4.56 10.59 -10.84
CA LEU A 168 5.87 10.95 -11.39
C LEU A 168 6.53 12.03 -10.52
N ALA A 169 7.85 12.04 -10.48
CA ALA A 169 8.58 13.22 -10.04
C ALA A 169 8.36 14.37 -11.04
N GLY A 170 8.51 15.61 -10.58
CA GLY A 170 8.44 16.78 -11.46
C GLY A 170 9.49 16.74 -12.58
N PRO A 171 9.32 17.55 -13.65
CA PRO A 171 10.23 17.55 -14.80
C PRO A 171 11.72 17.74 -14.44
N ASN A 172 11.97 18.44 -13.33
CA ASN A 172 13.32 18.72 -12.81
C ASN A 172 13.72 17.81 -11.65
N GLY A 173 13.01 16.69 -11.43
CA GLY A 173 13.26 15.75 -10.33
C GLY A 173 12.74 16.23 -8.98
N GLY A 174 11.95 17.32 -8.93
CA GLY A 174 11.31 17.76 -7.69
C GLY A 174 10.16 16.85 -7.28
N ASP A 175 9.92 16.79 -5.97
CA ASP A 175 8.80 16.07 -5.36
C ASP A 175 8.22 16.88 -4.20
N LEU A 176 7.28 16.32 -3.45
CA LEU A 176 6.67 16.99 -2.29
C LEU A 176 7.72 17.38 -1.23
N ILE A 177 8.77 16.59 -1.04
CA ILE A 177 9.84 16.91 -0.08
C ILE A 177 10.64 18.13 -0.53
N SER A 178 10.91 18.23 -1.82
CA SER A 178 11.57 19.39 -2.39
C SER A 178 10.82 20.69 -2.03
N VAL A 179 9.48 20.64 -2.02
CA VAL A 179 8.64 21.80 -1.63
C VAL A 179 8.75 22.08 -0.13
N PHE A 180 8.71 21.05 0.73
CA PHE A 180 8.91 21.23 2.17
C PHE A 180 10.29 21.83 2.50
N GLU A 181 11.34 21.34 1.87
CA GLU A 181 12.69 21.92 1.99
C GLU A 181 12.74 23.36 1.45
N GLY A 182 12.01 23.62 0.37
CA GLY A 182 11.86 24.95 -0.23
C GLY A 182 11.25 25.93 0.76
N VAL A 183 10.21 25.53 1.49
CA VAL A 183 9.62 26.36 2.58
C VAL A 183 10.66 26.69 3.65
N GLY A 184 11.47 25.70 4.07
CA GLY A 184 12.56 25.91 5.04
C GLY A 184 13.64 26.85 4.50
N LYS A 185 14.05 26.69 3.23
CA LYS A 185 15.03 27.58 2.56
C LYS A 185 14.49 29.00 2.44
N HIS A 186 13.20 29.14 2.13
CA HIS A 186 12.54 30.46 2.06
C HIS A 186 12.50 31.14 3.44
N ALA A 187 12.09 30.43 4.50
CA ALA A 187 12.12 30.96 5.87
C ALA A 187 13.54 31.39 6.29
N ALA A 188 14.57 30.67 5.87
CA ALA A 188 15.98 31.03 6.08
C ALA A 188 16.51 32.07 5.08
N GLN A 189 15.67 32.73 4.28
CA GLN A 189 16.03 33.74 3.26
C GLN A 189 17.02 33.23 2.20
N LYS A 190 17.01 31.93 1.89
CA LYS A 190 17.85 31.27 0.90
C LYS A 190 17.11 30.93 -0.39
N MET A 191 15.84 31.28 -0.50
CA MET A 191 14.96 31.08 -1.64
C MET A 191 13.96 32.23 -1.72
N THR A 192 13.67 32.72 -2.91
CA THR A 192 12.69 33.78 -3.15
C THR A 192 11.27 33.22 -3.22
N ASP A 193 10.26 34.09 -3.11
CA ASP A 193 8.84 33.73 -3.32
C ASP A 193 8.60 33.10 -4.69
N ASP A 194 9.19 33.68 -5.74
CA ASP A 194 8.99 33.21 -7.12
C ASP A 194 9.61 31.81 -7.33
N GLU A 195 10.81 31.58 -6.80
CA GLU A 195 11.47 30.27 -6.86
C GLU A 195 10.66 29.20 -6.11
N LEU A 196 10.15 29.52 -4.90
CA LEU A 196 9.32 28.60 -4.13
C LEU A 196 8.00 28.29 -4.85
N ARG A 197 7.35 29.31 -5.44
CA ARG A 197 6.13 29.12 -6.23
C ARG A 197 6.37 28.21 -7.44
N GLN A 198 7.43 28.46 -8.19
CA GLN A 198 7.80 27.64 -9.34
C GLN A 198 8.07 26.19 -8.93
N LEU A 199 8.78 25.98 -7.81
CA LEU A 199 9.02 24.64 -7.27
C LEU A 199 7.69 23.95 -6.92
N ALA A 200 6.78 24.64 -6.22
CA ALA A 200 5.48 24.08 -5.84
C ALA A 200 4.61 23.72 -7.06
N GLU A 201 4.62 24.53 -8.11
CA GLU A 201 3.85 24.31 -9.34
C GLU A 201 4.34 23.10 -10.16
N THR A 202 5.64 22.74 -10.04
CA THR A 202 6.24 21.71 -10.90
C THR A 202 6.52 20.38 -10.19
N SER A 203 6.52 20.34 -8.84
CA SER A 203 6.95 19.16 -8.08
C SER A 203 5.96 18.00 -8.08
N CYS A 204 4.66 18.27 -8.27
CA CYS A 204 3.60 17.25 -8.29
C CYS A 204 2.82 17.34 -9.60
N PRO A 205 3.35 16.77 -10.70
CA PRO A 205 2.87 17.05 -12.05
C PRO A 205 1.55 16.34 -12.41
N GLY A 206 1.14 15.32 -11.63
CA GLY A 206 -0.04 14.50 -11.95
C GLY A 206 -0.59 13.79 -10.74
N CYS A 207 -1.53 12.87 -10.98
CA CYS A 207 -2.11 12.06 -9.91
C CYS A 207 -1.22 10.86 -9.55
N GLY A 208 -1.42 10.33 -8.35
CA GLY A 208 -0.66 9.23 -7.79
C GLY A 208 -0.34 9.45 -6.30
N SER A 209 0.12 8.42 -5.59
CA SER A 209 0.77 8.58 -4.29
C SER A 209 2.09 9.33 -4.44
N CYS A 210 2.70 9.77 -3.35
CA CYS A 210 3.97 10.53 -3.41
C CYS A 210 5.02 9.83 -4.28
N ALA A 211 5.87 10.60 -4.99
CA ALA A 211 6.94 10.04 -5.83
C ALA A 211 8.05 9.36 -5.02
N GLY A 212 8.24 9.73 -3.74
CA GLY A 212 9.24 9.16 -2.84
C GLY A 212 8.79 7.94 -2.06
N MET A 213 9.69 7.39 -1.23
CA MET A 213 9.42 6.24 -0.36
C MET A 213 8.82 6.70 0.98
N PHE A 214 7.52 7.03 0.93
CA PHE A 214 6.69 7.33 2.09
C PHE A 214 5.77 6.17 2.42
N THR A 215 4.87 6.36 3.37
CA THR A 215 4.00 5.29 3.88
C THR A 215 3.18 4.62 2.77
N ALA A 216 2.58 5.41 1.89
CA ALA A 216 1.75 4.91 0.78
C ALA A 216 2.52 3.93 -0.11
N ASN A 217 3.68 4.37 -0.64
CA ASN A 217 4.49 3.53 -1.53
C ASN A 217 5.12 2.36 -0.78
N SER A 218 5.59 2.57 0.47
CA SER A 218 6.11 1.47 1.29
C SER A 218 5.04 0.39 1.47
N MET A 219 3.83 0.73 1.93
CA MET A 219 2.76 -0.25 2.11
C MET A 219 2.30 -0.89 0.80
N ASN A 220 2.25 -0.13 -0.31
CA ASN A 220 1.95 -0.68 -1.64
C ASN A 220 3.01 -1.69 -2.12
N CYS A 221 4.29 -1.45 -1.83
CA CYS A 221 5.38 -2.40 -2.08
C CYS A 221 5.31 -3.62 -1.15
N LEU A 222 5.01 -3.40 0.14
CA LEU A 222 4.81 -4.51 1.09
C LEU A 222 3.63 -5.41 0.68
N GLY A 223 2.61 -4.86 0.03
CA GLY A 223 1.50 -5.64 -0.54
C GLY A 223 1.94 -6.70 -1.56
N GLU A 224 2.99 -6.42 -2.33
CA GLU A 224 3.57 -7.40 -3.29
C GLU A 224 4.22 -8.57 -2.56
N VAL A 225 5.08 -8.29 -1.58
CA VAL A 225 5.82 -9.32 -0.86
C VAL A 225 4.97 -10.06 0.16
N THR A 226 3.98 -9.43 0.77
CA THR A 226 2.99 -10.13 1.61
C THR A 226 2.07 -11.01 0.77
N GLY A 227 1.91 -10.72 -0.50
CA GLY A 227 1.11 -11.49 -1.44
C GLY A 227 -0.35 -11.07 -1.56
N LEU A 228 -0.78 -9.97 -0.96
CA LEU A 228 -2.14 -9.42 -1.10
C LEU A 228 -2.34 -8.62 -2.39
N ALA A 229 -1.24 -8.21 -3.04
CA ALA A 229 -1.23 -7.45 -4.29
C ALA A 229 -0.38 -8.14 -5.36
N LEU A 230 -0.52 -7.68 -6.60
CA LEU A 230 0.22 -8.19 -7.74
C LEU A 230 1.62 -7.57 -7.82
N PRO A 231 2.60 -8.25 -8.45
CA PRO A 231 3.89 -7.65 -8.80
C PRO A 231 3.72 -6.35 -9.60
N GLY A 232 4.50 -5.33 -9.25
CA GLY A 232 4.41 -3.99 -9.83
C GLY A 232 3.36 -3.08 -9.18
N ASN A 233 2.63 -3.58 -8.20
CA ASN A 233 1.60 -2.81 -7.49
C ASN A 233 2.15 -1.52 -6.87
N GLY A 234 3.32 -1.57 -6.24
CA GLY A 234 3.93 -0.44 -5.54
C GLY A 234 4.74 0.49 -6.43
N THR A 235 5.20 0.03 -7.63
CA THR A 235 6.20 0.76 -8.41
C THR A 235 5.76 1.22 -9.79
N ILE A 236 4.79 0.56 -10.44
CA ILE A 236 4.22 1.08 -11.69
C ILE A 236 3.54 2.41 -11.39
N THR A 237 3.94 3.49 -12.07
CA THR A 237 3.37 4.82 -11.86
C THR A 237 1.89 4.90 -12.24
N ALA A 238 1.15 5.81 -11.63
CA ALA A 238 -0.25 6.10 -11.97
C ALA A 238 -0.38 6.61 -13.40
N GLU A 239 0.54 7.48 -13.77
CA GLU A 239 0.58 8.16 -15.06
C GLU A 239 1.98 8.04 -15.69
N VAL A 240 2.05 8.38 -16.95
CA VAL A 240 3.29 8.57 -17.74
C VAL A 240 3.27 9.96 -18.36
N TRP A 241 4.44 10.46 -18.74
CA TRP A 241 4.51 11.69 -19.51
C TRP A 241 3.90 11.47 -20.91
N ALA A 242 2.93 12.30 -21.27
CA ALA A 242 2.25 12.25 -22.56
C ALA A 242 3.12 12.84 -23.69
N ASP A 243 4.11 13.66 -23.34
CA ASP A 243 5.02 14.34 -24.26
C ASP A 243 6.46 14.33 -23.76
N SER A 244 7.41 14.52 -24.70
CA SER A 244 8.84 14.55 -24.40
C SER A 244 9.29 15.81 -23.65
N GLN A 245 8.50 16.88 -23.67
CA GLN A 245 8.73 18.13 -22.95
C GLN A 245 8.28 18.03 -21.48
N LYS A 246 7.60 16.94 -21.10
CA LYS A 246 7.06 16.71 -19.76
C LYS A 246 6.08 17.82 -19.32
N THR A 247 5.17 18.21 -20.21
CA THR A 247 4.19 19.27 -19.95
C THR A 247 2.80 18.73 -19.58
N ALA A 248 2.51 17.46 -19.91
CA ALA A 248 1.25 16.79 -19.60
C ALA A 248 1.47 15.32 -19.25
N THR A 249 0.54 14.77 -18.48
CA THR A 249 0.52 13.36 -18.09
C THR A 249 -0.73 12.66 -18.61
N GLU A 250 -0.65 11.34 -18.77
CA GLU A 250 -1.77 10.46 -19.09
C GLU A 250 -1.71 9.17 -18.27
N LEU A 251 -2.83 8.48 -18.13
CA LEU A 251 -2.88 7.20 -17.38
C LEU A 251 -1.89 6.20 -17.96
N ASN A 252 -1.07 5.62 -17.09
CA ASN A 252 -0.08 4.64 -17.47
C ASN A 252 -0.75 3.36 -18.02
N PRO A 253 -0.50 2.96 -19.27
CA PRO A 253 -1.06 1.72 -19.84
C PRO A 253 -0.72 0.47 -19.03
N ARG A 254 0.47 0.41 -18.40
CA ARG A 254 0.84 -0.71 -17.53
C ARG A 254 0.00 -0.75 -16.26
N ARG A 255 -0.37 0.43 -15.71
CA ARG A 255 -1.28 0.51 -14.56
C ARG A 255 -2.68 0.04 -14.94
N ILE A 256 -3.18 0.43 -16.10
CA ILE A 256 -4.46 -0.06 -16.64
C ILE A 256 -4.41 -1.60 -16.80
N GLN A 257 -3.31 -2.15 -17.32
CA GLN A 257 -3.15 -3.60 -17.46
C GLN A 257 -3.14 -4.30 -16.09
N LEU A 258 -2.46 -3.74 -15.08
CA LEU A 258 -2.43 -4.30 -13.73
C LEU A 258 -3.84 -4.44 -13.12
N PHE A 259 -4.74 -3.49 -13.40
CA PHE A 259 -6.14 -3.58 -12.97
C PHE A 259 -6.89 -4.73 -13.65
N LYS A 260 -6.60 -5.01 -14.93
CA LYS A 260 -7.16 -6.18 -15.63
C LYS A 260 -6.60 -7.48 -15.06
N ASP A 261 -5.30 -7.52 -14.79
CA ASP A 261 -4.64 -8.68 -14.19
C ASP A 261 -5.14 -8.93 -12.76
N ALA A 262 -5.49 -7.87 -12.01
CA ALA A 262 -6.11 -7.99 -10.68
C ALA A 262 -7.49 -8.66 -10.74
N ALA A 263 -8.29 -8.41 -11.78
CA ALA A 263 -9.55 -9.13 -11.99
C ALA A 263 -9.32 -10.64 -12.22
N ALA A 264 -8.30 -10.99 -13.00
CA ALA A 264 -7.93 -12.39 -13.22
C ALA A 264 -7.40 -13.06 -11.93
N ALA A 265 -6.60 -12.33 -11.16
CA ALA A 265 -6.10 -12.79 -9.86
C ALA A 265 -7.25 -13.02 -8.86
N LEU A 266 -8.26 -12.13 -8.82
CA LEU A 266 -9.44 -12.31 -7.97
C LEU A 266 -10.20 -13.59 -8.36
N LYS A 267 -10.39 -13.81 -9.68
CA LYS A 267 -11.01 -15.05 -10.19
C LYS A 267 -10.23 -16.28 -9.73
N ARG A 268 -8.90 -16.24 -9.84
CA ARG A 268 -8.03 -17.33 -9.36
C ARG A 268 -8.20 -17.57 -7.86
N CYS A 269 -8.22 -16.50 -7.04
CA CYS A 269 -8.42 -16.63 -5.60
C CYS A 269 -9.79 -17.24 -5.27
N LEU A 270 -10.84 -16.80 -5.95
CA LEU A 270 -12.16 -17.37 -5.77
C LEU A 270 -12.22 -18.84 -6.21
N ASP A 271 -11.69 -19.16 -7.40
CA ASP A 271 -11.71 -20.52 -7.97
C ASP A 271 -10.96 -21.55 -7.12
N ASN A 272 -9.90 -21.13 -6.42
CA ASN A 272 -9.06 -21.97 -5.57
C ASN A 272 -9.30 -21.76 -4.07
N ASN A 273 -10.30 -20.96 -3.71
CA ASN A 273 -10.62 -20.59 -2.32
C ASN A 273 -9.41 -20.07 -1.54
N ILE A 274 -8.59 -19.23 -2.19
CA ILE A 274 -7.44 -18.59 -1.55
C ILE A 274 -7.93 -17.35 -0.81
N ARG A 275 -7.73 -17.31 0.49
CA ARG A 275 -8.20 -16.26 1.40
C ARG A 275 -7.02 -15.48 2.00
N PRO A 276 -7.24 -14.27 2.51
CA PRO A 276 -6.18 -13.49 3.13
C PRO A 276 -5.43 -14.20 4.26
N LEU A 277 -6.09 -14.99 5.11
CA LEU A 277 -5.42 -15.74 6.18
C LEU A 277 -4.64 -16.97 5.68
N ASP A 278 -4.84 -17.41 4.43
CA ASP A 278 -3.96 -18.40 3.78
C ASP A 278 -2.66 -17.75 3.28
N ILE A 279 -2.69 -16.43 3.09
CA ILE A 279 -1.59 -15.61 2.58
C ILE A 279 -0.83 -14.96 3.73
N ILE A 280 -1.53 -14.29 4.66
CA ILE A 280 -0.95 -13.56 5.80
C ILE A 280 -0.71 -14.54 6.94
N ASN A 281 0.56 -14.83 7.17
CA ASN A 281 1.09 -15.62 8.25
C ASN A 281 2.39 -14.99 8.75
N GLU A 282 3.01 -15.55 9.77
CA GLU A 282 4.25 -15.03 10.35
C GLU A 282 5.36 -14.83 9.31
N ALA A 283 5.53 -15.78 8.38
CA ALA A 283 6.52 -15.65 7.30
C ALA A 283 6.17 -14.54 6.29
N ALA A 284 4.88 -14.16 6.16
CA ALA A 284 4.48 -13.00 5.37
C ALA A 284 4.93 -11.70 6.02
N ILE A 285 4.78 -11.61 7.33
CA ILE A 285 5.19 -10.44 8.12
C ILE A 285 6.72 -10.33 8.11
N ASP A 286 7.46 -11.44 8.25
CA ASP A 286 8.92 -11.44 8.10
C ASP A 286 9.35 -10.94 6.73
N ASN A 287 8.77 -11.48 5.67
CA ASN A 287 9.06 -11.05 4.30
C ASN A 287 8.77 -9.56 4.09
N ALA A 288 7.70 -9.04 4.71
CA ALA A 288 7.38 -7.62 4.66
C ALA A 288 8.49 -6.78 5.30
N PHE A 289 8.94 -7.13 6.50
CA PHE A 289 10.03 -6.42 7.17
C PHE A 289 11.38 -6.58 6.46
N ILE A 290 11.68 -7.74 5.88
CA ILE A 290 12.90 -7.94 5.07
C ILE A 290 12.90 -6.96 3.87
N LEU A 291 11.79 -6.85 3.13
CA LEU A 291 11.70 -5.88 2.04
C LEU A 291 11.83 -4.45 2.55
N ASP A 292 11.13 -4.13 3.64
CA ASP A 292 11.12 -2.80 4.24
C ASP A 292 12.52 -2.33 4.67
N MET A 293 13.30 -3.23 5.28
CA MET A 293 14.70 -3.01 5.64
C MET A 293 15.59 -2.82 4.40
N ALA A 294 15.40 -3.63 3.36
CA ALA A 294 16.19 -3.58 2.14
C ALA A 294 15.96 -2.29 1.33
N MET A 295 14.77 -1.72 1.36
CA MET A 295 14.42 -0.52 0.59
C MET A 295 14.35 0.77 1.41
N GLY A 296 14.62 0.72 2.72
CA GLY A 296 14.54 1.88 3.62
C GLY A 296 13.17 2.52 3.63
N GLY A 297 12.15 1.73 3.95
CA GLY A 297 10.75 2.16 3.94
C GLY A 297 10.39 3.22 4.97
N SER A 298 9.11 3.47 5.14
CA SER A 298 8.57 4.46 6.10
C SER A 298 8.54 3.88 7.52
N THR A 299 8.78 4.69 8.54
CA THR A 299 8.57 4.29 9.95
C THR A 299 7.12 3.86 10.23
N ASN A 300 6.15 4.37 9.48
CA ASN A 300 4.75 3.99 9.61
C ASN A 300 4.48 2.54 9.18
N THR A 301 5.35 1.91 8.38
CA THR A 301 5.20 0.49 8.00
C THR A 301 5.24 -0.42 9.21
N VAL A 302 6.07 -0.10 10.21
CA VAL A 302 6.11 -0.86 11.46
C VAL A 302 4.74 -0.83 12.15
N LEU A 303 4.16 0.38 12.31
CA LEU A 303 2.84 0.54 12.91
C LEU A 303 1.75 -0.24 12.14
N HIS A 304 1.76 -0.16 10.81
CA HIS A 304 0.71 -0.74 9.98
C HIS A 304 0.87 -2.25 9.80
N THR A 305 2.10 -2.75 9.69
CA THR A 305 2.37 -4.19 9.57
C THR A 305 2.10 -4.91 10.89
N LEU A 306 2.41 -4.28 12.03
CA LEU A 306 2.02 -4.81 13.35
C LEU A 306 0.50 -4.83 13.54
N ALA A 307 -0.22 -3.81 13.03
CA ALA A 307 -1.69 -3.83 13.05
C ALA A 307 -2.25 -4.96 12.18
N LEU A 308 -1.68 -5.19 10.99
CA LEU A 308 -2.05 -6.31 10.13
C LEU A 308 -1.76 -7.66 10.80
N ALA A 309 -0.61 -7.81 11.46
CA ALA A 309 -0.27 -9.01 12.21
C ALA A 309 -1.28 -9.27 13.34
N ALA A 310 -1.61 -8.23 14.12
CA ALA A 310 -2.59 -8.31 15.19
C ALA A 310 -4.00 -8.68 14.67
N GLU A 311 -4.43 -8.11 13.54
CA GLU A 311 -5.70 -8.45 12.88
C GLU A 311 -5.72 -9.92 12.42
N ALA A 312 -4.56 -10.43 11.98
CA ALA A 312 -4.38 -11.84 11.61
C ALA A 312 -4.22 -12.78 12.81
N GLY A 313 -4.19 -12.27 14.04
CA GLY A 313 -3.95 -13.06 15.25
C GLY A 313 -2.51 -13.54 15.42
N ILE A 314 -1.56 -12.86 14.77
CA ILE A 314 -0.11 -13.14 14.84
C ILE A 314 0.50 -12.25 15.93
N ASP A 315 1.12 -12.88 16.92
CA ASP A 315 1.92 -12.18 17.93
C ASP A 315 3.30 -11.86 17.35
N TYR A 316 3.59 -10.55 17.20
CA TYR A 316 4.80 -10.09 16.54
C TYR A 316 5.41 -8.91 17.32
N ASP A 317 6.69 -9.01 17.68
CA ASP A 317 7.36 -8.05 18.54
C ASP A 317 8.40 -7.18 17.82
N LEU A 318 8.81 -6.11 18.48
CA LEU A 318 9.80 -5.17 17.98
C LEU A 318 11.23 -5.74 17.98
N ASP A 319 11.55 -6.69 18.86
CA ASP A 319 12.88 -7.33 18.90
C ASP A 319 13.12 -8.16 17.64
N ARG A 320 12.08 -8.84 17.14
CA ARG A 320 12.13 -9.56 15.87
C ARG A 320 12.41 -8.62 14.69
N ILE A 321 11.81 -7.43 14.71
CA ILE A 321 12.08 -6.40 13.69
C ILE A 321 13.56 -5.99 13.70
N ASN A 322 14.13 -5.75 14.90
CA ASN A 322 15.55 -5.43 15.03
C ASN A 322 16.47 -6.56 14.55
N LYS A 323 16.11 -7.81 14.82
CA LYS A 323 16.86 -8.96 14.29
C LYS A 323 16.86 -8.98 12.77
N ILE A 324 15.70 -8.80 12.15
CA ILE A 324 15.57 -8.71 10.69
C ILE A 324 16.39 -7.54 10.15
N SER A 325 16.35 -6.38 10.81
CA SER A 325 17.15 -5.21 10.43
C SER A 325 18.65 -5.50 10.45
N ALA A 326 19.16 -6.15 11.50
CA ALA A 326 20.58 -6.50 11.60
C ALA A 326 21.07 -7.53 10.55
N GLU A 327 20.13 -8.33 10.00
CA GLU A 327 20.44 -9.40 9.03
C GLU A 327 20.19 -8.97 7.57
N THR A 328 19.50 -7.83 7.35
CA THR A 328 19.06 -7.38 6.01
C THR A 328 19.77 -6.09 5.60
N PRO A 329 20.65 -6.10 4.61
CA PRO A 329 21.33 -4.89 4.15
C PRO A 329 20.36 -3.92 3.45
N CYS A 330 20.56 -2.62 3.64
CA CYS A 330 19.83 -1.58 2.90
C CYS A 330 20.47 -1.43 1.50
N ILE A 331 19.81 -1.96 0.47
CA ILE A 331 20.32 -1.98 -0.91
C ILE A 331 19.62 -0.99 -1.84
N CYS A 332 18.54 -0.35 -1.39
CA CYS A 332 17.82 0.66 -2.14
C CYS A 332 17.54 1.87 -1.24
N LYS A 333 17.75 3.07 -1.77
CA LYS A 333 17.35 4.33 -1.12
C LYS A 333 16.61 5.19 -2.13
N VAL A 334 15.50 5.77 -1.68
CA VAL A 334 14.60 6.61 -2.48
C VAL A 334 14.36 7.90 -1.70
N SER A 335 13.98 8.99 -2.37
CA SER A 335 13.58 10.24 -1.71
C SER A 335 12.67 9.95 -0.49
N PRO A 336 12.90 10.55 0.67
CA PRO A 336 13.86 11.62 0.99
C PRO A 336 15.28 11.14 1.33
N SER A 337 15.54 9.83 1.49
CA SER A 337 16.88 9.32 1.89
C SER A 337 17.93 9.43 0.76
N ARG A 338 17.49 9.52 -0.49
CA ARG A 338 18.26 9.80 -1.69
C ARG A 338 17.42 10.70 -2.60
N PRO A 339 17.55 12.04 -2.49
CA PRO A 339 16.62 13.00 -3.09
C PRO A 339 16.46 12.90 -4.61
N GLU A 340 17.48 12.44 -5.32
CA GLU A 340 17.49 12.31 -6.79
C GLU A 340 16.87 11.01 -7.31
N VAL A 341 16.48 10.08 -6.43
CA VAL A 341 15.89 8.78 -6.80
C VAL A 341 14.43 8.72 -6.37
N HIS A 342 13.54 8.37 -7.28
CA HIS A 342 12.11 8.25 -7.04
C HIS A 342 11.60 6.81 -7.29
N ILE A 343 10.36 6.52 -6.96
CA ILE A 343 9.78 5.18 -7.16
C ILE A 343 9.75 4.77 -8.63
N GLU A 344 9.59 5.72 -9.54
CA GLU A 344 9.66 5.46 -10.99
C GLU A 344 11.04 4.92 -11.41
N ASP A 345 12.13 5.37 -10.76
CA ASP A 345 13.47 4.84 -11.00
C ASP A 345 13.62 3.42 -10.53
N VAL A 346 13.07 3.10 -9.34
CA VAL A 346 13.03 1.72 -8.85
C VAL A 346 12.27 0.82 -9.82
N HIS A 347 11.11 1.29 -10.34
CA HIS A 347 10.37 0.54 -11.35
C HIS A 347 11.19 0.27 -12.61
N ARG A 348 11.88 1.29 -13.10
CA ARG A 348 12.69 1.23 -14.34
C ARG A 348 13.79 0.17 -14.27
N VAL A 349 14.36 -0.07 -13.10
CA VAL A 349 15.46 -1.04 -12.91
C VAL A 349 14.99 -2.41 -12.39
N GLY A 350 13.68 -2.68 -12.41
CA GLY A 350 13.11 -4.00 -12.10
C GLY A 350 12.21 -4.07 -10.88
N GLY A 351 11.99 -2.95 -10.21
CA GLY A 351 11.00 -2.83 -9.14
C GLY A 351 11.31 -3.71 -7.91
N ILE A 352 10.26 -4.04 -7.19
CA ILE A 352 10.35 -4.87 -5.98
C ILE A 352 10.91 -6.27 -6.30
N GLY A 353 10.61 -6.82 -7.48
CA GLY A 353 11.15 -8.10 -7.91
C GLY A 353 12.67 -8.15 -7.91
N ALA A 354 13.35 -7.09 -8.39
CA ALA A 354 14.82 -7.03 -8.41
C ALA A 354 15.39 -6.94 -6.98
N ILE A 355 14.77 -6.18 -6.08
CA ILE A 355 15.16 -6.10 -4.66
C ILE A 355 15.05 -7.49 -4.00
N LEU A 356 13.89 -8.14 -4.13
CA LEU A 356 13.63 -9.45 -3.53
C LEU A 356 14.58 -10.53 -4.08
N LYS A 357 14.82 -10.50 -5.40
CA LYS A 357 15.75 -11.44 -6.04
C LYS A 357 17.18 -11.31 -5.49
N GLU A 358 17.66 -10.09 -5.32
CA GLU A 358 18.96 -9.82 -4.76
C GLU A 358 19.07 -10.29 -3.30
N ILE A 359 18.07 -9.95 -2.47
CA ILE A 359 18.04 -10.37 -1.07
C ILE A 359 17.96 -11.91 -0.95
N SER A 360 17.19 -12.57 -1.81
CA SER A 360 17.02 -14.04 -1.79
C SER A 360 18.25 -14.82 -2.27
N SER A 361 19.19 -14.18 -2.97
CA SER A 361 20.36 -14.84 -3.54
C SER A 361 21.38 -15.32 -2.49
N ALA A 362 21.30 -14.80 -1.25
CA ALA A 362 22.19 -15.23 -0.17
C ALA A 362 21.61 -16.41 0.61
N THR A 363 22.49 -17.34 0.95
CA THR A 363 22.22 -18.36 1.97
C THR A 363 21.88 -17.66 3.29
N GLY A 364 20.61 -17.73 3.70
CA GLY A 364 20.14 -17.12 4.94
C GLY A 364 19.41 -15.78 4.78
N GLY A 365 19.04 -15.35 3.55
CA GLY A 365 18.31 -14.10 3.33
C GLY A 365 16.90 -14.03 3.93
N GLY A 366 16.49 -15.05 4.68
CA GLY A 366 15.27 -15.08 5.50
C GLY A 366 13.93 -15.08 4.71
N LEU A 367 13.96 -14.77 3.40
CA LEU A 367 12.75 -14.72 2.57
C LEU A 367 12.14 -16.11 2.34
N ASN A 368 10.89 -16.28 2.70
CA ASN A 368 10.13 -17.47 2.32
C ASN A 368 9.46 -17.24 0.97
N LEU A 369 10.05 -17.81 -0.08
CA LEU A 369 9.61 -17.67 -1.47
C LEU A 369 8.52 -18.67 -1.85
N GLU A 370 8.34 -19.77 -1.11
CA GLU A 370 7.34 -20.81 -1.41
C GLU A 370 5.93 -20.41 -0.97
N ARG A 371 5.78 -19.23 -0.40
CA ARG A 371 4.50 -18.74 0.14
C ARG A 371 3.48 -18.49 -0.95
N GLN A 372 2.22 -18.75 -0.59
CA GLN A 372 1.05 -18.43 -1.40
C GLN A 372 0.87 -16.90 -1.50
N THR A 373 0.57 -16.43 -2.71
CA THR A 373 0.13 -15.06 -3.02
C THR A 373 -1.15 -15.09 -3.84
N VAL A 374 -1.74 -13.95 -4.09
CA VAL A 374 -2.91 -13.83 -4.99
C VAL A 374 -2.62 -14.28 -6.43
N THR A 375 -1.35 -14.31 -6.86
CA THR A 375 -0.94 -14.70 -8.22
C THR A 375 -0.29 -16.07 -8.31
N GLY A 376 0.05 -16.72 -7.21
CA GLY A 376 0.77 -17.99 -7.18
C GLY A 376 1.74 -18.04 -6.02
N LYS A 377 2.89 -18.66 -6.19
CA LYS A 377 3.98 -18.60 -5.22
C LYS A 377 4.74 -17.29 -5.38
N LEU A 378 5.30 -16.77 -4.29
CA LEU A 378 6.15 -15.59 -4.36
C LEU A 378 7.36 -15.81 -5.28
N ALA A 379 7.95 -17.02 -5.29
CA ALA A 379 9.02 -17.41 -6.20
C ALA A 379 8.69 -17.17 -7.69
N ASP A 380 7.44 -17.39 -8.08
CA ASP A 380 7.02 -17.20 -9.48
C ASP A 380 7.12 -15.74 -9.92
N ALA A 381 6.84 -14.80 -9.00
CA ALA A 381 6.95 -13.36 -9.25
C ALA A 381 8.41 -12.89 -9.44
N LEU A 382 9.39 -13.66 -8.93
CA LEU A 382 10.80 -13.31 -9.01
C LEU A 382 11.53 -13.96 -10.20
N ARG A 383 10.88 -14.89 -10.91
CA ARG A 383 11.52 -15.67 -11.98
C ARG A 383 12.16 -14.79 -13.05
N ASP A 384 11.41 -13.80 -13.52
CA ASP A 384 11.82 -12.90 -14.61
C ASP A 384 12.38 -11.56 -14.11
N ALA A 385 12.54 -11.40 -12.79
CA ALA A 385 13.08 -10.18 -12.23
C ALA A 385 14.56 -10.00 -12.67
N PRO A 386 14.97 -8.80 -13.11
CA PRO A 386 16.35 -8.54 -13.49
C PRO A 386 17.30 -8.57 -12.29
N ALA A 387 18.60 -8.62 -12.55
CA ALA A 387 19.61 -8.34 -11.54
C ALA A 387 19.59 -6.84 -11.18
N PRO A 388 20.11 -6.46 -9.98
CA PRO A 388 20.32 -5.07 -9.60
C PRO A 388 21.13 -4.29 -10.64
N ASP A 389 20.79 -3.01 -10.86
CA ASP A 389 21.53 -2.12 -11.78
C ASP A 389 22.85 -1.60 -11.18
N GLY A 390 23.03 -1.75 -9.86
CA GLY A 390 24.21 -1.33 -9.13
C GLY A 390 24.23 0.13 -8.67
N ASP A 391 23.21 0.91 -9.01
CA ASP A 391 23.04 2.30 -8.60
C ASP A 391 21.74 2.54 -7.80
N VAL A 392 20.57 2.43 -8.42
CA VAL A 392 19.27 2.58 -7.76
C VAL A 392 19.03 1.39 -6.82
N ILE A 393 19.23 0.18 -7.32
CA ILE A 393 19.23 -1.05 -6.55
C ILE A 393 20.68 -1.58 -6.56
N ARG A 394 21.32 -1.62 -5.39
CA ARG A 394 22.69 -2.10 -5.23
C ARG A 394 22.71 -3.60 -4.96
N THR A 395 23.86 -4.22 -5.24
CA THR A 395 24.10 -5.58 -4.75
C THR A 395 24.32 -5.57 -3.23
N ARG A 396 24.13 -6.71 -2.59
CA ARG A 396 24.34 -6.87 -1.13
C ARG A 396 25.76 -6.48 -0.71
N GLU A 397 26.78 -6.81 -1.52
CA GLU A 397 28.20 -6.50 -1.25
C GLU A 397 28.49 -5.00 -1.32
N LYS A 398 27.65 -4.25 -2.04
CA LYS A 398 27.78 -2.80 -2.23
C LYS A 398 26.60 -2.03 -1.62
N ALA A 399 25.91 -2.63 -0.65
CA ALA A 399 24.78 -2.03 0.04
C ALA A 399 25.09 -0.62 0.57
N PHE A 400 24.07 0.21 0.71
CA PHE A 400 24.20 1.53 1.36
C PHE A 400 24.51 1.41 2.85
N SER A 401 24.03 0.33 3.49
CA SER A 401 24.31 -0.04 4.87
C SER A 401 24.30 -1.56 4.97
N PRO A 402 25.16 -2.19 5.79
CA PRO A 402 25.07 -3.62 6.09
C PRO A 402 23.80 -3.96 6.87
N ASP A 403 23.22 -3.00 7.59
CA ASP A 403 22.01 -3.11 8.37
C ASP A 403 20.83 -2.50 7.61
N GLY A 404 19.60 -2.81 8.04
CA GLY A 404 18.35 -2.36 7.45
C GLY A 404 18.13 -0.86 7.51
N GLY A 405 17.24 -0.38 6.64
CA GLY A 405 16.89 1.03 6.55
C GLY A 405 16.05 1.56 7.71
N LEU A 406 15.53 0.69 8.58
CA LEU A 406 14.80 1.02 9.80
C LEU A 406 15.46 0.35 11.00
N ALA A 407 15.35 0.97 12.19
CA ALA A 407 15.78 0.38 13.45
C ALA A 407 14.78 0.72 14.57
N VAL A 408 14.71 -0.14 15.58
CA VAL A 408 13.95 0.12 16.81
C VAL A 408 14.94 0.43 17.93
N LEU A 409 14.79 1.58 18.56
CA LEU A 409 15.62 2.05 19.65
C LEU A 409 14.90 1.86 20.98
N PHE A 410 15.62 1.44 22.00
CA PHE A 410 15.11 1.31 23.36
C PHE A 410 15.90 2.19 24.31
N GLY A 411 15.24 2.73 25.34
CA GLY A 411 15.86 3.57 26.34
C GLY A 411 14.88 4.08 27.36
N ASN A 412 15.36 4.89 28.31
CA ASN A 412 14.55 5.44 29.39
C ASN A 412 13.43 6.39 28.92
N ILE A 413 13.58 7.01 27.73
CA ILE A 413 12.53 7.85 27.12
C ILE A 413 11.53 6.99 26.35
N ALA A 414 11.98 5.88 25.74
CA ALA A 414 11.17 4.96 24.95
C ALA A 414 11.37 3.52 25.42
N PRO A 415 10.92 3.14 26.63
CA PRO A 415 11.15 1.80 27.18
C PRO A 415 10.48 0.69 26.37
N ASN A 416 9.41 1.01 25.66
CA ASN A 416 8.67 0.09 24.79
C ASN A 416 9.10 0.15 23.31
N GLY A 417 10.15 0.91 23.01
CA GLY A 417 10.71 1.05 21.67
C GLY A 417 10.27 2.32 20.93
N ALA A 418 11.14 2.83 20.09
CA ALA A 418 10.89 3.91 19.15
C ALA A 418 11.51 3.57 17.79
N VAL A 419 10.80 3.82 16.70
CA VAL A 419 11.26 3.51 15.35
C VAL A 419 11.99 4.69 14.75
N VAL A 420 13.15 4.44 14.15
CA VAL A 420 13.92 5.42 13.39
C VAL A 420 14.14 4.93 11.95
N LYS A 421 14.03 5.86 10.99
CA LYS A 421 14.43 5.62 9.60
C LYS A 421 15.96 5.80 9.48
N ALA A 422 16.71 4.75 9.81
CA ALA A 422 18.16 4.76 9.81
C ALA A 422 18.78 5.09 8.44
N ALA A 423 18.09 4.72 7.35
CA ALA A 423 18.48 5.05 5.98
C ALA A 423 18.55 6.57 5.70
N GLY A 424 17.82 7.37 6.46
CA GLY A 424 17.78 8.84 6.33
C GLY A 424 18.63 9.59 7.35
N VAL A 425 19.32 8.88 8.27
CA VAL A 425 20.18 9.49 9.28
C VAL A 425 21.60 9.61 8.74
N ALA A 426 22.19 10.80 8.83
CA ALA A 426 23.59 11.02 8.48
C ALA A 426 24.51 10.25 9.43
N GLU A 427 25.66 9.77 8.95
CA GLU A 427 26.53 8.87 9.70
C GLU A 427 27.04 9.51 11.00
N ASP A 428 27.36 10.79 10.95
CA ASP A 428 27.82 11.61 12.10
C ASP A 428 26.72 11.93 13.11
N MET A 429 25.44 11.72 12.73
CA MET A 429 24.28 11.94 13.58
C MET A 429 23.76 10.65 14.25
N LYS A 430 24.33 9.50 13.93
CA LYS A 430 23.94 8.22 14.55
C LYS A 430 24.26 8.15 16.04
N VAL A 431 25.29 8.89 16.47
CA VAL A 431 25.63 9.09 17.88
C VAL A 431 25.63 10.59 18.15
N PHE A 432 24.72 11.05 18.99
CA PHE A 432 24.57 12.47 19.30
C PHE A 432 24.34 12.66 20.80
N GLU A 433 24.99 13.67 21.38
CA GLU A 433 24.82 14.09 22.76
C GLU A 433 24.69 15.62 22.80
N GLY A 434 23.72 16.12 23.54
CA GLY A 434 23.49 17.55 23.65
C GLY A 434 22.36 17.93 24.62
N PRO A 435 22.19 19.21 24.95
CA PRO A 435 21.07 19.66 25.76
C PRO A 435 19.75 19.50 25.02
N ALA A 436 18.71 19.03 25.74
CA ALA A 436 17.37 18.88 25.19
C ALA A 436 16.58 20.21 25.30
N VAL A 437 15.90 20.57 24.22
CA VAL A 437 14.84 21.59 24.23
C VAL A 437 13.48 20.85 24.11
N ILE A 438 12.60 21.12 25.08
CA ILE A 438 11.32 20.41 25.21
C ILE A 438 10.17 21.29 24.74
N TYR A 439 9.31 20.74 23.87
CA TYR A 439 8.09 21.36 23.40
C TYR A 439 6.86 20.51 23.73
N GLU A 440 5.77 21.17 24.14
CA GLU A 440 4.53 20.52 24.58
C GLU A 440 3.62 20.07 23.43
N SER A 441 3.92 20.47 22.18
CA SER A 441 3.16 20.06 20.98
C SER A 441 4.01 20.18 19.72
N GLN A 442 3.57 19.52 18.67
CA GLN A 442 4.18 19.59 17.34
C GLN A 442 4.20 21.04 16.82
N GLU A 443 3.11 21.79 17.02
CA GLU A 443 3.00 23.18 16.57
C GLU A 443 4.03 24.08 17.27
N LYS A 444 4.22 23.90 18.59
CA LYS A 444 5.23 24.63 19.35
C LYS A 444 6.66 24.23 18.94
N ALA A 445 6.88 22.93 18.67
CA ALA A 445 8.18 22.46 18.20
C ALA A 445 8.52 23.05 16.82
N LEU A 446 7.56 23.04 15.89
CA LEU A 446 7.75 23.65 14.57
C LEU A 446 8.07 25.14 14.66
N SER A 447 7.28 25.91 15.44
CA SER A 447 7.55 27.33 15.66
C SER A 447 8.93 27.56 16.27
N GLY A 448 9.28 26.81 17.33
CA GLY A 448 10.58 26.99 18.00
C GLY A 448 11.78 26.63 17.11
N ILE A 449 11.64 25.64 16.21
CA ILE A 449 12.70 25.29 15.25
C ILE A 449 12.85 26.40 14.17
N LEU A 450 11.75 26.98 13.71
CA LEU A 450 11.77 28.05 12.70
C LEU A 450 12.27 29.38 13.28
N ASP A 451 12.03 29.63 14.56
CA ASP A 451 12.47 30.84 15.26
C ASP A 451 13.97 30.80 15.67
N GLY A 452 14.62 29.63 15.61
CA GLY A 452 16.05 29.40 15.96
C GLY A 452 16.18 29.04 17.42
#